data_9ada0d3af58d6dd17192e0ebd31e089e
#
_entry.id   9ada0d3af58d6dd17192e0ebd31e089e
#
_cell.length_a   1.000
_cell.length_b   1.000
_cell.length_c   1.000
_cell.angle_alpha   90.00
_cell.angle_beta   90.00
_cell.angle_gamma   90.00
#
_symmetry.space_group_name_H-M   'P 1'
#
loop_
_entity.id
_entity.type
_entity.pdbx_description
1 polymer ?
#
loop_
_entity_poly.entity_id
_entity_poly.type
_entity_poly.pdbx_seq_one_letter_code
_entity_poly.pdbx_strand_id
1 'polypeptide(L)'
;MSKVQNIKKQTHNPFLNLYEIEAQHRDGSTTPYYFASRAKNISSLKICTKDSVPDGVIVYGVYGEQKDRLVLIRQFRYPIDNYIYEFPAGLVESGEDLQTAAIREFYEETGLVLHPADAPKDYCRPFFTTVGMTDECCGTIFGYCTGIPNNRGQEPSEDIEIIIADRKECRRILA
;
A
#
# COMPACT_ATOMS: atom_id res chain seq x y z
N MET A 1 21.07 23.92 2.53
CA MET A 1 19.97 23.04 2.01
C MET A 1 20.16 21.67 2.61
N SER A 2 19.08 21.03 3.07
CA SER A 2 19.17 19.67 3.65
C SER A 2 19.61 18.65 2.59
N LYS A 3 20.40 17.68 2.99
CA LYS A 3 20.95 16.62 2.12
C LYS A 3 20.98 15.29 2.87
N VAL A 4 21.00 14.21 2.11
CA VAL A 4 21.33 12.89 2.62
C VAL A 4 22.76 12.56 2.22
N GLN A 5 23.53 12.08 3.19
CA GLN A 5 24.88 11.58 3.01
C GLN A 5 24.97 10.19 3.62
N ASN A 6 25.90 9.39 3.18
CA ASN A 6 26.23 8.09 3.75
C ASN A 6 25.00 7.21 4.06
N ILE A 7 24.78 6.18 3.28
CA ILE A 7 23.68 5.23 3.50
C ILE A 7 24.27 3.91 3.96
N LYS A 8 23.76 3.36 5.06
CA LYS A 8 24.16 2.06 5.58
C LYS A 8 22.96 1.16 5.77
N LYS A 9 23.05 -0.08 5.32
CA LYS A 9 22.06 -1.11 5.63
C LYS A 9 22.37 -1.68 7.02
N GLN A 10 21.38 -1.66 7.90
CA GLN A 10 21.51 -2.07 9.30
C GLN A 10 21.08 -3.52 9.55
N THR A 11 20.15 -4.03 8.74
CA THR A 11 19.59 -5.39 8.91
C THR A 11 19.63 -6.18 7.62
N HIS A 12 19.44 -7.50 7.72
CA HIS A 12 19.43 -8.43 6.58
C HIS A 12 18.19 -9.34 6.62
N ASN A 13 17.02 -8.76 6.84
CA ASN A 13 15.75 -9.48 6.83
C ASN A 13 15.30 -9.75 5.38
N PRO A 14 14.54 -10.81 5.14
CA PRO A 14 14.12 -11.19 3.79
C PRO A 14 13.17 -10.17 3.13
N PHE A 15 12.30 -9.51 3.90
CA PHE A 15 11.22 -8.66 3.35
C PHE A 15 11.38 -7.17 3.63
N LEU A 16 11.88 -6.80 4.81
CA LEU A 16 11.96 -5.41 5.25
C LEU A 16 13.28 -5.18 5.98
N ASN A 17 14.02 -4.14 5.60
CA ASN A 17 15.30 -3.83 6.19
C ASN A 17 15.35 -2.41 6.75
N LEU A 18 16.08 -2.22 7.84
CA LEU A 18 16.39 -0.93 8.39
C LEU A 18 17.64 -0.35 7.71
N TYR A 19 17.56 0.92 7.36
CA TYR A 19 18.65 1.70 6.81
C TYR A 19 18.92 2.91 7.70
N GLU A 20 20.19 3.26 7.83
CA GLU A 20 20.67 4.49 8.46
C GLU A 20 21.19 5.41 7.37
N ILE A 21 20.80 6.68 7.44
CA ILE A 21 21.35 7.75 6.61
C ILE A 21 21.90 8.85 7.51
N GLU A 22 22.90 9.54 7.03
CA GLU A 22 23.39 10.78 7.64
C GLU A 22 22.58 11.96 7.04
N ALA A 23 21.71 12.54 7.85
CA ALA A 23 20.89 13.68 7.45
C ALA A 23 21.61 14.98 7.77
N GLN A 24 22.03 15.72 6.74
CA GLN A 24 22.59 17.07 6.90
C GLN A 24 21.47 18.09 6.98
N HIS A 25 21.47 18.89 8.04
CA HIS A 25 20.51 19.98 8.28
C HIS A 25 20.89 21.25 7.52
N ARG A 26 20.01 22.25 7.57
CA ARG A 26 20.20 23.55 6.90
C ARG A 26 21.39 24.34 7.44
N ASP A 27 21.70 24.18 8.72
CA ASP A 27 22.85 24.81 9.41
C ASP A 27 24.18 24.10 9.19
N GLY A 28 24.16 22.97 8.45
CA GLY A 28 25.33 22.15 8.17
C GLY A 28 25.59 21.05 9.17
N SER A 29 24.90 21.00 10.31
CA SER A 29 24.99 19.89 11.27
C SER A 29 24.43 18.60 10.67
N THR A 30 24.84 17.45 11.22
CA THR A 30 24.38 16.14 10.76
C THR A 30 23.85 15.31 11.92
N THR A 31 22.82 14.51 11.65
CA THR A 31 22.30 13.51 12.59
C THR A 31 22.02 12.19 11.86
N PRO A 32 22.15 11.04 12.53
CA PRO A 32 21.66 9.80 11.98
C PRO A 32 20.12 9.83 11.87
N TYR A 33 19.62 9.32 10.75
CA TYR A 33 18.19 9.13 10.52
C TYR A 33 17.95 7.70 10.07
N TYR A 34 16.91 7.06 10.60
CA TYR A 34 16.58 5.67 10.34
C TYR A 34 15.26 5.53 9.61
N PHE A 35 15.21 4.65 8.63
CA PHE A 35 13.98 4.30 7.92
C PHE A 35 13.98 2.85 7.49
N ALA A 36 12.81 2.28 7.33
CA ALA A 36 12.62 0.93 6.81
C ALA A 36 12.40 0.96 5.29
N SER A 37 12.87 -0.07 4.59
CA SER A 37 12.65 -0.23 3.15
C SER A 37 12.57 -1.70 2.74
N ARG A 38 11.77 -2.00 1.72
CA ARG A 38 11.74 -3.30 1.05
C ARG A 38 12.91 -3.51 0.11
N ALA A 39 13.67 -2.47 -0.20
CA ALA A 39 14.85 -2.54 -1.05
C ALA A 39 15.86 -3.57 -0.54
N LYS A 40 16.33 -4.44 -1.42
CA LYS A 40 17.31 -5.50 -1.08
C LYS A 40 18.72 -4.94 -0.84
N ASN A 41 19.03 -3.83 -1.48
CA ASN A 41 20.35 -3.17 -1.43
C ASN A 41 20.21 -1.65 -1.52
N ILE A 42 21.29 -0.93 -1.25
CA ILE A 42 21.33 0.53 -1.22
C ILE A 42 20.96 1.14 -2.58
N SER A 43 21.46 0.57 -3.68
CA SER A 43 21.18 1.11 -5.02
C SER A 43 19.73 1.02 -5.45
N SER A 44 18.95 0.14 -4.82
CA SER A 44 17.51 -0.03 -5.08
C SER A 44 16.61 0.83 -4.18
N LEU A 45 17.16 1.58 -3.22
CA LEU A 45 16.40 2.53 -2.42
C LEU A 45 15.84 3.66 -3.28
N LYS A 46 14.62 4.11 -3.02
CA LYS A 46 14.01 5.23 -3.76
C LYS A 46 14.81 6.53 -3.63
N ILE A 47 15.53 6.71 -2.54
CA ILE A 47 16.48 7.83 -2.39
C ILE A 47 17.62 7.79 -3.40
N CYS A 48 18.00 6.60 -3.90
CA CYS A 48 19.03 6.42 -4.92
C CYS A 48 18.47 6.39 -6.33
N THR A 49 17.38 5.67 -6.56
CA THR A 49 16.75 5.54 -7.89
C THR A 49 16.04 6.81 -8.32
N LYS A 50 15.54 7.60 -7.35
CA LYS A 50 14.75 8.82 -7.58
C LYS A 50 13.44 8.60 -8.32
N ASP A 51 12.95 7.37 -8.33
CA ASP A 51 11.66 7.03 -8.90
C ASP A 51 10.57 6.93 -7.80
N SER A 52 9.34 6.85 -8.25
CA SER A 52 8.15 6.63 -7.42
C SER A 52 7.39 5.39 -7.91
N VAL A 53 8.12 4.38 -8.39
CA VAL A 53 7.50 3.11 -8.79
C VAL A 53 6.80 2.52 -7.56
N PRO A 54 5.49 2.22 -7.64
CA PRO A 54 4.75 1.68 -6.50
C PRO A 54 5.28 0.32 -6.05
N ASP A 55 5.43 0.15 -4.74
CA ASP A 55 5.69 -1.14 -4.10
C ASP A 55 4.39 -1.91 -3.88
N GLY A 56 3.28 -1.18 -3.77
CA GLY A 56 1.95 -1.72 -3.52
C GLY A 56 0.85 -0.97 -4.24
N VAL A 57 -0.32 -1.60 -4.28
CA VAL A 57 -1.55 -1.04 -4.86
C VAL A 57 -2.65 -0.99 -3.81
N ILE A 58 -3.43 0.08 -3.81
CA ILE A 58 -4.66 0.23 -3.03
C ILE A 58 -5.83 0.25 -4.01
N VAL A 59 -6.87 -0.52 -3.73
CA VAL A 59 -8.01 -0.68 -4.65
C VAL A 59 -9.25 0.01 -4.12
N TYR A 60 -9.70 1.04 -4.82
CA TYR A 60 -10.99 1.68 -4.57
C TYR A 60 -12.08 0.98 -5.40
N GLY A 61 -12.65 -0.09 -4.85
CA GLY A 61 -13.67 -0.91 -5.51
C GLY A 61 -15.10 -0.44 -5.16
N VAL A 62 -15.92 -0.20 -6.17
CA VAL A 62 -17.33 0.16 -6.01
C VAL A 62 -18.21 -1.03 -6.41
N TYR A 63 -19.10 -1.45 -5.51
CA TYR A 63 -19.92 -2.64 -5.64
C TYR A 63 -21.42 -2.31 -5.76
N GLY A 64 -22.15 -3.23 -6.41
CA GLY A 64 -23.61 -3.19 -6.56
C GLY A 64 -24.07 -2.55 -7.86
N GLU A 65 -25.28 -2.89 -8.28
CA GLU A 65 -25.89 -2.38 -9.52
C GLU A 65 -26.02 -0.85 -9.53
N GLN A 66 -26.29 -0.27 -8.37
CA GLN A 66 -26.42 1.19 -8.20
C GLN A 66 -25.07 1.88 -7.98
N LYS A 67 -23.96 1.11 -7.89
CA LYS A 67 -22.60 1.62 -7.65
C LYS A 67 -22.54 2.53 -6.41
N ASP A 68 -23.19 2.12 -5.34
CA ASP A 68 -23.40 2.91 -4.12
C ASP A 68 -22.74 2.34 -2.87
N ARG A 69 -21.96 1.25 -3.01
CA ARG A 69 -21.27 0.59 -1.93
C ARG A 69 -19.78 0.50 -2.20
N LEU A 70 -18.99 0.72 -1.16
CA LEU A 70 -17.55 0.51 -1.20
C LEU A 70 -17.21 -0.90 -0.73
N VAL A 71 -16.20 -1.50 -1.34
CA VAL A 71 -15.57 -2.69 -0.83
C VAL A 71 -14.44 -2.26 0.08
N LEU A 72 -14.56 -2.60 1.35
CA LEU A 72 -13.54 -2.43 2.37
C LEU A 72 -13.18 -3.81 2.93
N ILE A 73 -12.07 -3.90 3.60
CA ILE A 73 -11.69 -5.04 4.41
C ILE A 73 -11.49 -4.60 5.86
N ARG A 74 -11.70 -5.53 6.79
CA ARG A 74 -11.31 -5.39 8.18
C ARG A 74 -10.26 -6.45 8.44
N GLN A 75 -9.00 -6.02 8.51
CA GLN A 75 -7.83 -6.91 8.55
C GLN A 75 -7.12 -6.84 9.90
N PHE A 76 -6.67 -7.99 10.39
CA PHE A 76 -5.79 -8.07 11.56
C PHE A 76 -4.38 -7.61 11.17
N ARG A 77 -3.86 -6.60 11.88
CA ARG A 77 -2.53 -6.08 11.69
C ARG A 77 -1.63 -6.40 12.88
N TYR A 78 -0.69 -7.33 12.68
CA TYR A 78 0.24 -7.81 13.71
C TYR A 78 0.98 -6.70 14.48
N PRO A 79 1.45 -5.60 13.85
CA PRO A 79 2.18 -4.55 14.56
C PRO A 79 1.38 -3.83 15.64
N ILE A 80 0.05 -3.89 15.58
CA ILE A 80 -0.86 -3.25 16.56
C ILE A 80 -1.69 -4.26 17.33
N ASP A 81 -1.53 -5.57 17.03
CA ASP A 81 -2.30 -6.67 17.64
C ASP A 81 -3.82 -6.40 17.62
N ASN A 82 -4.32 -5.88 16.51
CA ASN A 82 -5.71 -5.47 16.37
C ASN A 82 -6.15 -5.40 14.91
N TYR A 83 -7.48 -5.30 14.72
CA TYR A 83 -8.11 -5.11 13.41
C TYR A 83 -8.27 -3.64 13.07
N ILE A 84 -8.06 -3.30 11.80
CA ILE A 84 -8.40 -2.00 11.24
C ILE A 84 -9.21 -2.14 9.95
N TYR A 85 -9.93 -1.09 9.60
CA TYR A 85 -10.61 -0.99 8.32
C TYR A 85 -9.68 -0.39 7.28
N GLU A 86 -9.60 -1.05 6.14
CA GLU A 86 -8.73 -0.65 5.04
C GLU A 86 -9.44 -0.82 3.70
N PHE A 87 -8.92 -0.22 2.64
CA PHE A 87 -9.21 -0.65 1.28
C PHE A 87 -8.41 -1.93 1.00
N PRO A 88 -8.93 -2.84 0.14
CA PRO A 88 -8.12 -3.94 -0.36
C PRO A 88 -6.80 -3.43 -0.95
N ALA A 89 -5.70 -4.09 -0.61
CA ALA A 89 -4.37 -3.61 -0.96
C ALA A 89 -3.34 -4.74 -0.89
N GLY A 90 -2.40 -4.75 -1.82
CA GLY A 90 -1.32 -5.71 -1.77
C GLY A 90 -0.06 -5.26 -2.51
N LEU A 91 0.92 -6.13 -2.61
CA LEU A 91 2.20 -5.82 -3.22
C LEU A 91 2.15 -5.99 -4.75
N VAL A 92 2.85 -5.11 -5.44
CA VAL A 92 3.10 -5.28 -6.88
C VAL A 92 4.25 -6.26 -7.06
N GLU A 93 4.00 -7.38 -7.72
CA GLU A 93 5.02 -8.40 -7.97
C GLU A 93 6.01 -7.97 -9.07
N SER A 94 7.15 -8.67 -9.12
CA SER A 94 8.19 -8.37 -10.11
C SER A 94 7.70 -8.63 -11.54
N GLY A 95 7.67 -7.57 -12.35
CA GLY A 95 7.22 -7.63 -13.74
C GLY A 95 5.71 -7.43 -13.92
N GLU A 96 4.98 -7.22 -12.82
CA GLU A 96 3.56 -6.94 -12.83
C GLU A 96 3.31 -5.43 -12.94
N ASP A 97 2.32 -5.01 -13.71
CA ASP A 97 1.85 -3.63 -13.68
C ASP A 97 0.83 -3.40 -12.56
N LEU A 98 0.63 -2.12 -12.20
CA LEU A 98 -0.23 -1.75 -11.08
C LEU A 98 -1.68 -2.23 -11.24
N GLN A 99 -2.21 -2.23 -12.47
CA GLN A 99 -3.59 -2.65 -12.73
C GLN A 99 -3.76 -4.15 -12.60
N THR A 100 -2.79 -4.92 -13.07
CA THR A 100 -2.77 -6.38 -12.93
C THR A 100 -2.69 -6.76 -11.46
N ALA A 101 -1.78 -6.13 -10.69
CA ALA A 101 -1.68 -6.32 -9.24
C ALA A 101 -3.01 -6.02 -8.54
N ALA A 102 -3.66 -4.90 -8.89
CA ALA A 102 -4.95 -4.52 -8.31
C ALA A 102 -6.05 -5.57 -8.55
N ILE A 103 -6.13 -6.12 -9.77
CA ILE A 103 -7.13 -7.15 -10.11
C ILE A 103 -6.87 -8.44 -9.32
N ARG A 104 -5.61 -8.86 -9.23
CA ARG A 104 -5.18 -10.06 -8.52
C ARG A 104 -5.45 -9.93 -7.02
N GLU A 105 -4.89 -8.92 -6.36
CA GLU A 105 -5.02 -8.70 -4.91
C GLU A 105 -6.49 -8.53 -4.50
N PHE A 106 -7.26 -7.75 -5.27
CA PHE A 106 -8.67 -7.56 -4.98
C PHE A 106 -9.47 -8.86 -5.04
N TYR A 107 -9.13 -9.74 -6.00
CA TYR A 107 -9.78 -11.05 -6.09
C TYR A 107 -9.33 -11.98 -4.97
N GLU A 108 -8.06 -12.02 -4.62
CA GLU A 108 -7.51 -12.84 -3.56
C GLU A 108 -8.14 -12.48 -2.20
N GLU A 109 -8.20 -11.20 -1.86
CA GLU A 109 -8.74 -10.75 -0.58
C GLU A 109 -10.27 -10.81 -0.50
N THR A 110 -10.98 -10.59 -1.61
CA THR A 110 -12.45 -10.39 -1.57
C THR A 110 -13.26 -11.40 -2.37
N GLY A 111 -12.66 -12.16 -3.27
CA GLY A 111 -13.35 -13.04 -4.23
C GLY A 111 -14.17 -12.30 -5.30
N LEU A 112 -14.08 -10.98 -5.34
CA LEU A 112 -14.78 -10.14 -6.32
C LEU A 112 -13.91 -9.88 -7.56
N VAL A 113 -14.56 -9.76 -8.70
CA VAL A 113 -13.88 -9.40 -9.96
C VAL A 113 -13.86 -7.88 -10.09
N LEU A 114 -12.66 -7.29 -10.11
CA LEU A 114 -12.47 -5.87 -10.35
C LEU A 114 -12.49 -5.56 -11.85
N HIS A 115 -13.25 -4.56 -12.24
CA HIS A 115 -13.25 -3.95 -13.56
C HIS A 115 -12.70 -2.53 -13.44
N PRO A 116 -11.40 -2.31 -13.72
CA PRO A 116 -10.78 -1.01 -13.61
C PRO A 116 -11.51 0.06 -14.42
N ALA A 117 -11.61 1.25 -13.87
CA ALA A 117 -12.25 2.40 -14.47
C ALA A 117 -11.24 3.54 -14.63
N ASP A 118 -11.41 4.32 -15.69
CA ASP A 118 -10.62 5.54 -15.87
C ASP A 118 -10.89 6.52 -14.74
N ALA A 119 -9.82 7.01 -14.15
CA ALA A 119 -9.84 8.06 -13.13
C ALA A 119 -8.92 9.22 -13.55
N PRO A 120 -9.18 10.45 -13.07
CA PRO A 120 -8.27 11.56 -13.34
C PRO A 120 -6.84 11.21 -12.94
N LYS A 121 -5.88 11.53 -13.82
CA LYS A 121 -4.46 11.18 -13.61
C LYS A 121 -3.89 11.62 -12.26
N ASP A 122 -4.41 12.71 -11.71
CA ASP A 122 -3.97 13.23 -10.40
C ASP A 122 -4.33 12.29 -9.24
N TYR A 123 -5.41 11.51 -9.34
CA TYR A 123 -5.81 10.52 -8.33
C TYR A 123 -5.05 9.20 -8.46
N CYS A 124 -4.42 8.95 -9.61
CA CYS A 124 -3.66 7.72 -9.86
C CYS A 124 -2.15 7.92 -9.69
N ARG A 125 -1.71 9.10 -9.22
CA ARG A 125 -0.29 9.35 -8.97
C ARG A 125 0.19 8.50 -7.80
N PRO A 126 1.37 7.87 -7.93
CA PRO A 126 2.00 7.20 -6.80
C PRO A 126 2.23 8.17 -5.63
N PHE A 127 2.07 7.67 -4.42
CA PHE A 127 2.27 8.45 -3.19
C PHE A 127 2.99 7.62 -2.12
N PHE A 128 3.73 8.30 -1.25
CA PHE A 128 4.39 7.67 -0.11
C PHE A 128 3.41 7.51 1.05
N THR A 129 3.34 6.32 1.62
CA THR A 129 2.38 5.99 2.69
C THR A 129 2.79 6.57 4.04
N THR A 130 4.07 6.42 4.41
CA THR A 130 4.59 6.84 5.72
C THR A 130 6.03 7.34 5.58
N VAL A 131 6.24 8.38 4.78
CA VAL A 131 7.57 8.86 4.35
C VAL A 131 8.51 9.27 5.50
N GLY A 132 7.99 9.52 6.69
CA GLY A 132 8.80 9.73 7.89
C GLY A 132 9.45 8.47 8.48
N MET A 133 9.01 7.27 8.04
CA MET A 133 9.48 5.99 8.58
C MET A 133 9.90 5.00 7.50
N THR A 134 9.32 5.10 6.30
CA THR A 134 9.59 4.18 5.18
C THR A 134 9.70 4.96 3.87
N ASP A 135 10.29 4.35 2.85
CA ASP A 135 10.22 4.81 1.47
C ASP A 135 9.14 4.08 0.66
N GLU A 136 8.20 3.40 1.35
CA GLU A 136 7.10 2.69 0.71
C GLU A 136 6.20 3.63 -0.08
N CYS A 137 5.96 3.27 -1.33
CA CYS A 137 5.16 4.01 -2.28
C CYS A 137 4.01 3.14 -2.78
N CYS A 138 2.80 3.67 -2.80
CA CYS A 138 1.63 2.97 -3.32
C CYS A 138 1.00 3.73 -4.48
N GLY A 139 0.31 2.99 -5.35
CA GLY A 139 -0.60 3.56 -6.33
C GLY A 139 -2.04 3.19 -6.02
N THR A 140 -3.00 3.91 -6.59
CA THR A 140 -4.43 3.61 -6.42
C THR A 140 -5.04 3.21 -7.75
N ILE A 141 -5.82 2.13 -7.74
CA ILE A 141 -6.67 1.73 -8.86
C ILE A 141 -8.12 1.88 -8.44
N PHE A 142 -8.90 2.57 -9.27
CA PHE A 142 -10.35 2.73 -9.13
C PHE A 142 -11.06 1.74 -10.04
N GLY A 143 -12.18 1.19 -9.58
CA GLY A 143 -12.93 0.27 -10.42
C GLY A 143 -14.32 -0.06 -9.88
N TYR A 144 -15.07 -0.73 -10.72
CA TYR A 144 -16.33 -1.38 -10.32
C TYR A 144 -16.06 -2.85 -10.11
N CYS A 145 -16.82 -3.48 -9.24
CA CYS A 145 -16.63 -4.90 -9.00
C CYS A 145 -17.95 -5.67 -9.07
N THR A 146 -17.83 -6.92 -9.49
CA THR A 146 -18.94 -7.87 -9.64
C THR A 146 -18.59 -9.19 -8.95
N GLY A 147 -19.59 -10.03 -8.76
CA GLY A 147 -19.43 -11.34 -8.15
C GLY A 147 -20.06 -11.42 -6.77
N ILE A 148 -19.74 -12.49 -6.05
CA ILE A 148 -20.19 -12.74 -4.67
C ILE A 148 -18.96 -12.75 -3.78
N PRO A 149 -18.90 -11.88 -2.76
CA PRO A 149 -17.75 -11.84 -1.86
C PRO A 149 -17.47 -13.21 -1.22
N ASN A 150 -16.22 -13.60 -1.19
CA ASN A 150 -15.79 -14.83 -0.51
C ASN A 150 -14.29 -14.76 -0.16
N ASN A 151 -13.86 -15.56 0.78
CA ASN A 151 -12.51 -15.60 1.33
C ASN A 151 -11.63 -16.75 0.81
N ARG A 152 -11.98 -17.36 -0.32
CA ARG A 152 -11.28 -18.55 -0.81
C ARG A 152 -9.87 -18.29 -1.32
N GLY A 153 -9.58 -17.05 -1.71
CA GLY A 153 -8.28 -16.63 -2.21
C GLY A 153 -7.32 -16.13 -1.14
N GLN A 154 -7.80 -15.88 0.07
CA GLN A 154 -6.99 -15.34 1.17
C GLN A 154 -5.87 -16.30 1.58
N GLU A 155 -4.70 -15.75 1.83
CA GLU A 155 -3.57 -16.53 2.34
C GLU A 155 -3.77 -16.94 3.81
N PRO A 156 -3.15 -18.04 4.28
CA PRO A 156 -3.24 -18.45 5.69
C PRO A 156 -2.69 -17.41 6.69
N SER A 157 -1.87 -16.48 6.23
CA SER A 157 -1.31 -15.37 7.01
C SER A 157 -2.24 -14.17 7.11
N GLU A 158 -3.33 -14.16 6.34
CA GLU A 158 -4.31 -13.09 6.26
C GLU A 158 -5.54 -13.45 7.10
N ASP A 159 -5.91 -12.54 7.97
CA ASP A 159 -7.15 -12.60 8.73
C ASP A 159 -7.99 -11.38 8.34
N ILE A 160 -8.81 -11.58 7.30
CA ILE A 160 -9.55 -10.54 6.59
C ILE A 160 -11.05 -10.83 6.61
N GLU A 161 -11.83 -9.84 7.04
CA GLU A 161 -13.29 -9.77 6.94
C GLU A 161 -13.67 -8.80 5.81
N ILE A 162 -14.48 -9.25 4.86
CA ILE A 162 -14.91 -8.44 3.71
C ILE A 162 -16.11 -7.59 4.10
N ILE A 163 -16.04 -6.29 3.91
CA ILE A 163 -17.08 -5.33 4.27
C ILE A 163 -17.65 -4.65 3.00
N ILE A 164 -18.91 -4.90 2.71
CA ILE A 164 -19.64 -4.18 1.65
C ILE A 164 -20.35 -3.01 2.30
N ALA A 165 -19.66 -1.86 2.32
CA ALA A 165 -20.08 -0.69 3.08
C ALA A 165 -20.98 0.23 2.26
N ASP A 166 -22.21 0.42 2.70
CA ASP A 166 -23.05 1.52 2.25
C ASP A 166 -22.63 2.86 2.91
N ARG A 167 -23.29 3.95 2.52
CA ARG A 167 -22.98 5.28 3.08
C ARG A 167 -23.16 5.35 4.60
N LYS A 168 -24.09 4.59 5.18
CA LYS A 168 -24.34 4.55 6.62
C LYS A 168 -23.20 3.83 7.33
N GLU A 169 -22.78 2.70 6.78
CA GLU A 169 -21.67 1.93 7.31
C GLU A 169 -20.34 2.69 7.21
N CYS A 170 -20.07 3.35 6.09
CA CYS A 170 -18.88 4.21 5.98
C CYS A 170 -18.87 5.30 7.07
N ARG A 171 -20.01 5.93 7.35
CA ARG A 171 -20.10 6.91 8.43
C ARG A 171 -19.86 6.30 9.81
N ARG A 172 -20.36 5.09 10.05
CA ARG A 172 -20.13 4.35 11.32
C ARG A 172 -18.65 4.04 11.52
N ILE A 173 -17.96 3.62 10.46
CA ILE A 173 -16.53 3.31 10.51
C ILE A 173 -15.68 4.55 10.80
N LEU A 174 -16.11 5.72 10.32
CA LEU A 174 -15.37 6.99 10.48
C LEU A 174 -15.70 7.72 11.80
N ALA A 175 -16.68 7.27 12.56
CA ALA A 175 -17.09 7.88 13.84
C ALA A 175 -16.29 7.33 15.03
#